data_a5a62908ddfb9610f0484922c2f494c4
#
_entry.id   a5a62908ddfb9610f0484922c2f494c4
#
_cell.length_a   1.000
_cell.length_b   1.000
_cell.length_c   1.000
_cell.angle_alpha   90.00
_cell.angle_beta   90.00
_cell.angle_gamma   90.00
#
_symmetry.space_group_name_H-M   'P 1'
#
loop_
_entity.id
_entity.type
_entity.pdbx_description
1 polymer ?
#
loop_
_entity_poly.entity_id
_entity_poly.type
_entity_poly.pdbx_seq_one_letter_code
_entity_poly.pdbx_strand_id
1 'polypeptide(L)'
;MLWNSSGVRQGFVPADEVYFRQLIMEHPYFSADHAFVMIEGEEVRGFICGCAGEEVPGGNERGYFTCLLLASEAESKENGVVLLDALEDSFRQIGRKSVACTFFNPMKLPWIMPDTGGHLHNNAPGIAVDLPLYEWMVQHGYRDMAQESAMHLELKDFAMQDWVEDQASKAAGQGYTVEWYDKRVHKGLVSMVDSMGNAGWSAEIPDAAESINMIVALKGKDVVGFTGPVYPEESGRGYFAGIAVAREHEKQGLGTLLFYKLCQAEKEAGAGYMSLFTGSGNHARKIYQNAGFTEKRIFSVMVKVL
;
A
#
# COMPACT_ATOMS: atom_id res chain seq x y z
N MET A 1 25.39 8.81 -5.03
CA MET A 1 24.37 9.34 -4.11
C MET A 1 23.94 8.22 -3.16
N LEU A 2 23.88 8.48 -1.86
CA LEU A 2 23.48 7.51 -0.81
C LEU A 2 22.14 6.82 -1.12
N TRP A 3 21.18 7.56 -1.67
CA TRP A 3 19.89 7.03 -2.11
C TRP A 3 20.03 5.82 -3.05
N ASN A 4 20.88 5.93 -4.10
CA ASN A 4 21.04 4.87 -5.09
C ASN A 4 21.85 3.67 -4.58
N SER A 5 22.73 3.86 -3.60
CA SER A 5 23.49 2.75 -3.02
C SER A 5 22.74 2.02 -1.90
N SER A 6 22.00 2.74 -1.05
CA SER A 6 21.28 2.18 0.09
C SER A 6 19.77 2.03 -0.18
N GLY A 7 19.10 3.04 -0.73
CA GLY A 7 17.67 3.01 -0.98
C GLY A 7 17.26 1.94 -2.00
N VAL A 8 18.04 1.75 -3.05
CA VAL A 8 17.79 0.69 -4.04
C VAL A 8 17.88 -0.71 -3.42
N ARG A 9 18.76 -0.94 -2.45
CA ARG A 9 18.80 -2.20 -1.68
C ARG A 9 17.53 -2.42 -0.86
N GLN A 10 16.88 -1.34 -0.42
CA GLN A 10 15.59 -1.40 0.26
C GLN A 10 14.41 -1.52 -0.71
N GLY A 11 14.69 -1.41 -2.01
CA GLY A 11 13.69 -1.49 -3.08
C GLY A 11 13.18 -0.13 -3.57
N PHE A 12 13.69 1.01 -3.05
CA PHE A 12 13.27 2.31 -3.56
C PHE A 12 13.72 2.53 -5.01
N VAL A 13 12.92 3.30 -5.75
CA VAL A 13 13.21 3.65 -7.14
C VAL A 13 14.52 4.46 -7.19
N PRO A 14 15.47 4.15 -8.10
CA PRO A 14 16.65 4.98 -8.32
C PRO A 14 16.27 6.43 -8.60
N ALA A 15 17.04 7.37 -8.06
CA ALA A 15 16.79 8.78 -8.24
C ALA A 15 18.08 9.53 -8.62
N ASP A 16 17.98 10.45 -9.56
CA ASP A 16 18.95 11.53 -9.70
C ASP A 16 18.68 12.64 -8.67
N GLU A 17 19.47 13.69 -8.68
CA GLU A 17 19.32 14.79 -7.71
C GLU A 17 17.96 15.51 -7.85
N VAL A 18 17.49 15.69 -9.10
CA VAL A 18 16.22 16.37 -9.37
C VAL A 18 15.05 15.56 -8.84
N TYR A 19 15.02 14.27 -9.17
CA TYR A 19 13.96 13.39 -8.72
C TYR A 19 13.97 13.17 -7.19
N PHE A 20 15.17 13.02 -6.58
CA PHE A 20 15.28 12.94 -5.12
C PHE A 20 14.74 14.21 -4.44
N ARG A 21 15.07 15.38 -4.99
CA ARG A 21 14.56 16.67 -4.48
C ARG A 21 13.03 16.71 -4.53
N GLN A 22 12.44 16.35 -5.66
CA GLN A 22 10.97 16.28 -5.82
C GLN A 22 10.33 15.28 -4.88
N LEU A 23 10.93 14.09 -4.76
CA LEU A 23 10.37 13.00 -3.97
C LEU A 23 10.40 13.27 -2.45
N ILE A 24 11.46 13.92 -1.96
CA ILE A 24 11.71 14.14 -0.53
C ILE A 24 11.61 15.62 -0.19
N MET A 25 12.51 16.46 -0.72
CA MET A 25 12.70 17.83 -0.20
C MET A 25 11.58 18.81 -0.57
N GLU A 26 10.95 18.59 -1.71
CA GLU A 26 9.83 19.41 -2.21
C GLU A 26 8.47 18.79 -1.87
N HIS A 27 8.47 17.64 -1.16
CA HIS A 27 7.23 17.01 -0.73
C HIS A 27 6.50 17.92 0.28
N PRO A 28 5.16 18.13 0.15
CA PRO A 28 4.41 19.04 1.02
C PRO A 28 4.55 18.79 2.53
N TYR A 29 4.84 17.55 2.91
CA TYR A 29 5.00 17.14 4.31
C TYR A 29 6.46 17.03 4.76
N PHE A 30 7.41 17.40 3.92
CA PHE A 30 8.83 17.42 4.30
C PHE A 30 9.12 18.59 5.25
N SER A 31 9.86 18.31 6.31
CA SER A 31 10.47 19.33 7.17
C SER A 31 11.93 18.97 7.44
N ALA A 32 12.82 19.94 7.30
CA ALA A 32 14.22 19.77 7.68
C ALA A 32 14.41 19.49 9.17
N ASP A 33 13.45 19.86 10.02
CA ASP A 33 13.45 19.55 11.47
C ASP A 33 13.30 18.06 11.76
N HIS A 34 12.81 17.29 10.78
CA HIS A 34 12.61 15.84 10.87
C HIS A 34 13.44 15.06 9.83
N ALA A 35 14.58 15.65 9.41
CA ALA A 35 15.50 15.04 8.47
C ALA A 35 16.94 15.21 8.97
N PHE A 36 17.69 14.11 9.10
CA PHE A 36 19.04 14.11 9.66
C PHE A 36 19.99 13.38 8.75
N VAL A 37 21.24 13.86 8.74
CA VAL A 37 22.35 13.24 8.02
C VAL A 37 23.45 12.85 9.01
N MET A 38 24.06 11.70 8.79
CA MET A 38 25.30 11.30 9.44
C MET A 38 26.46 11.61 8.51
N ILE A 39 27.46 12.34 8.98
CA ILE A 39 28.62 12.77 8.21
C ILE A 39 29.88 12.22 8.85
N GLU A 40 30.77 11.66 8.04
CA GLU A 40 32.12 11.25 8.40
C GLU A 40 33.11 11.95 7.48
N GLY A 41 33.92 12.86 8.03
CA GLY A 41 34.72 13.77 7.23
C GLY A 41 33.85 14.69 6.38
N GLU A 42 33.95 14.59 5.05
CA GLU A 42 33.13 15.34 4.10
C GLU A 42 32.05 14.48 3.43
N GLU A 43 31.93 13.21 3.83
CA GLU A 43 31.02 12.27 3.19
C GLU A 43 29.75 12.01 4.01
N VAL A 44 28.61 11.99 3.33
CA VAL A 44 27.32 11.59 3.93
C VAL A 44 27.28 10.07 4.01
N ARG A 45 27.27 9.54 5.24
CA ARG A 45 27.24 8.11 5.55
C ARG A 45 25.86 7.60 5.90
N GLY A 46 24.95 8.48 6.32
CA GLY A 46 23.59 8.11 6.68
C GLY A 46 22.61 9.23 6.45
N PHE A 47 21.36 8.86 6.25
CA PHE A 47 20.23 9.77 6.12
C PHE A 47 18.98 9.13 6.73
N ILE A 48 18.22 9.90 7.48
CA ILE A 48 16.89 9.54 7.95
C ILE A 48 15.95 10.70 7.73
N CYS A 49 14.71 10.42 7.38
CA CYS A 49 13.67 11.41 7.43
C CYS A 49 12.32 10.82 7.86
N GLY A 50 11.48 11.72 8.33
CA GLY A 50 10.10 11.46 8.69
C GLY A 50 9.25 12.70 8.53
N CYS A 51 7.98 12.62 8.89
CA CYS A 51 7.07 13.76 8.86
C CYS A 51 6.12 13.77 10.06
N ALA A 52 5.76 14.97 10.52
CA ALA A 52 4.80 15.22 11.57
C ALA A 52 4.34 16.69 11.46
N GLY A 53 3.27 17.06 12.14
CA GLY A 53 2.75 18.43 12.17
C GLY A 53 1.28 18.50 11.80
N GLU A 54 0.72 19.70 11.88
CA GLU A 54 -0.71 19.93 11.67
C GLU A 54 -1.16 19.65 10.24
N GLU A 55 -0.29 19.94 9.27
CA GLU A 55 -0.54 19.73 7.84
C GLU A 55 -0.44 18.25 7.44
N VAL A 56 0.19 17.40 8.30
CA VAL A 56 0.38 15.99 8.02
C VAL A 56 -0.84 15.20 8.52
N PRO A 57 -1.51 14.39 7.70
CA PRO A 57 -2.64 13.57 8.14
C PRO A 57 -2.28 12.70 9.36
N GLY A 58 -2.93 12.95 10.50
CA GLY A 58 -2.61 12.29 11.79
C GLY A 58 -1.29 12.72 12.44
N GLY A 59 -0.58 13.69 11.88
CA GLY A 59 0.72 14.16 12.34
C GLY A 59 0.69 14.96 13.64
N ASN A 60 -0.51 15.35 14.12
CA ASN A 60 -0.69 15.96 15.43
C ASN A 60 -0.57 14.97 16.59
N GLU A 61 -0.85 13.70 16.35
CA GLU A 61 -0.81 12.67 17.37
C GLU A 61 0.51 11.91 17.36
N ARG A 62 1.11 11.72 16.18
CA ARG A 62 2.31 10.90 15.98
C ARG A 62 3.25 11.46 14.92
N GLY A 63 4.51 11.06 14.99
CA GLY A 63 5.45 11.17 13.89
C GLY A 63 5.37 9.94 12.98
N TYR A 64 5.72 10.13 11.71
CA TYR A 64 5.85 9.05 10.74
C TYR A 64 7.31 8.91 10.32
N PHE A 65 7.83 7.71 10.46
CA PHE A 65 9.12 7.33 9.88
C PHE A 65 8.93 7.12 8.38
N THR A 66 9.76 7.75 7.56
CA THR A 66 9.68 7.63 6.09
C THR A 66 10.77 6.71 5.55
N CYS A 67 12.05 7.00 5.80
CA CYS A 67 13.14 6.13 5.41
C CYS A 67 14.38 6.35 6.27
N LEU A 68 15.23 5.31 6.37
CA LEU A 68 16.58 5.36 6.92
C LEU A 68 17.54 4.70 5.94
N LEU A 69 18.58 5.40 5.55
CA LEU A 69 19.59 4.95 4.61
C LEU A 69 20.97 5.01 5.27
N LEU A 70 21.77 3.96 5.10
CA LEU A 70 23.18 3.93 5.53
C LEU A 70 24.06 3.49 4.35
N ALA A 71 25.21 4.12 4.20
CA ALA A 71 26.25 3.63 3.31
C ALA A 71 26.70 2.23 3.77
N SER A 72 27.12 1.38 2.85
CA SER A 72 27.47 -0.01 3.16
C SER A 72 28.53 -0.13 4.25
N GLU A 73 29.53 0.77 4.24
CA GLU A 73 30.60 0.83 5.23
C GLU A 73 30.17 1.37 6.59
N ALA A 74 29.05 2.08 6.64
CA ALA A 74 28.43 2.60 7.87
C ALA A 74 27.22 1.76 8.33
N GLU A 75 26.88 0.68 7.61
CA GLU A 75 25.71 -0.14 7.89
C GLU A 75 25.93 -0.96 9.18
N SER A 76 25.44 -0.42 10.29
CA SER A 76 25.45 -1.05 11.59
C SER A 76 24.23 -0.66 12.40
N LYS A 77 23.91 -1.47 13.41
CA LYS A 77 22.82 -1.18 14.35
C LYS A 77 23.07 0.13 15.10
N GLU A 78 24.29 0.36 15.54
CA GLU A 78 24.69 1.54 16.31
C GLU A 78 24.40 2.81 15.51
N ASN A 79 24.82 2.86 14.26
CA ASN A 79 24.56 4.01 13.36
C ASN A 79 23.07 4.16 13.02
N GLY A 80 22.37 3.05 12.82
CA GLY A 80 20.92 3.06 12.63
C GLY A 80 20.18 3.62 13.84
N VAL A 81 20.55 3.23 15.05
CA VAL A 81 19.95 3.73 16.30
C VAL A 81 20.23 5.21 16.51
N VAL A 82 21.46 5.68 16.25
CA VAL A 82 21.78 7.11 16.35
C VAL A 82 20.84 7.97 15.46
N LEU A 83 20.57 7.53 14.25
CA LEU A 83 19.65 8.23 13.35
C LEU A 83 18.20 8.12 13.83
N LEU A 84 17.78 6.95 14.31
CA LEU A 84 16.43 6.75 14.87
C LEU A 84 16.21 7.64 16.08
N ASP A 85 17.18 7.73 17.00
CA ASP A 85 17.11 8.60 18.18
C ASP A 85 16.98 10.07 17.77
N ALA A 86 17.75 10.53 16.79
CA ALA A 86 17.65 11.91 16.29
C ALA A 86 16.25 12.25 15.74
N LEU A 87 15.67 11.34 14.97
CA LEU A 87 14.31 11.52 14.45
C LEU A 87 13.28 11.49 15.58
N GLU A 88 13.37 10.53 16.48
CA GLU A 88 12.46 10.39 17.63
C GLU A 88 12.51 11.61 18.55
N ASP A 89 13.71 12.13 18.84
CA ASP A 89 13.89 13.34 19.63
C ASP A 89 13.26 14.57 18.97
N SER A 90 13.36 14.70 17.65
CA SER A 90 12.67 15.78 16.94
C SER A 90 11.16 15.71 17.09
N PHE A 91 10.58 14.51 17.11
CA PHE A 91 9.15 14.31 17.36
C PHE A 91 8.76 14.56 18.81
N ARG A 92 9.61 14.16 19.80
CA ARG A 92 9.39 14.48 21.22
C ARG A 92 9.37 15.98 21.47
N GLN A 93 10.27 16.74 20.80
CA GLN A 93 10.35 18.22 20.94
C GLN A 93 9.05 18.92 20.52
N ILE A 94 8.32 18.37 19.56
CA ILE A 94 7.02 18.89 19.13
C ILE A 94 5.83 18.17 19.79
N GLY A 95 6.09 17.40 20.88
CA GLY A 95 5.07 16.76 21.72
C GLY A 95 4.39 15.54 21.12
N ARG A 96 4.99 14.89 20.12
CA ARG A 96 4.44 13.62 19.60
C ARG A 96 4.73 12.49 20.58
N LYS A 97 3.77 11.58 20.72
CA LYS A 97 3.81 10.50 21.72
C LYS A 97 4.21 9.16 21.10
N SER A 98 4.30 9.07 19.82
CA SER A 98 4.66 7.83 19.11
C SER A 98 5.24 8.10 17.73
N VAL A 99 6.00 7.14 17.24
CA VAL A 99 6.46 7.06 15.83
C VAL A 99 5.84 5.83 15.18
N ALA A 100 5.33 5.98 13.97
CA ALA A 100 4.74 4.90 13.21
C ALA A 100 5.43 4.71 11.85
N CYS A 101 5.71 3.44 11.49
CA CYS A 101 6.01 2.99 10.15
C CYS A 101 4.75 2.28 9.66
N THR A 102 3.99 2.88 8.75
CA THR A 102 2.64 2.43 8.45
C THR A 102 2.35 2.42 6.97
N PHE A 103 1.36 1.60 6.59
CA PHE A 103 0.81 1.51 5.24
C PHE A 103 0.41 2.88 4.67
N PHE A 104 -0.12 3.75 5.49
CA PHE A 104 -0.55 5.10 5.11
C PHE A 104 0.50 6.16 5.48
N ASN A 105 1.77 5.90 5.16
CA ASN A 105 2.79 6.94 5.31
C ASN A 105 2.43 8.15 4.44
N PRO A 106 2.32 9.36 5.02
CA PRO A 106 1.98 10.56 4.24
C PRO A 106 2.99 10.87 3.13
N MET A 107 4.29 10.61 3.37
CA MET A 107 5.33 10.69 2.34
C MET A 107 5.47 9.33 1.66
N LYS A 108 4.63 9.08 0.68
CA LYS A 108 4.63 7.81 -0.07
C LYS A 108 5.92 7.69 -0.90
N LEU A 109 6.68 6.62 -0.67
CA LEU A 109 7.86 6.31 -1.47
C LEU A 109 7.56 5.16 -2.42
N PRO A 110 7.65 5.36 -3.74
CA PRO A 110 7.50 4.29 -4.70
C PRO A 110 8.67 3.30 -4.57
N TRP A 111 8.37 2.02 -4.73
CA TRP A 111 9.37 0.97 -4.64
C TRP A 111 9.21 -0.05 -5.75
N ILE A 112 10.32 -0.71 -6.09
CA ILE A 112 10.39 -1.76 -7.09
C ILE A 112 10.11 -3.10 -6.41
N MET A 113 9.16 -3.83 -6.96
CA MET A 113 8.84 -5.17 -6.47
C MET A 113 9.93 -6.17 -6.90
N PRO A 114 10.44 -7.01 -5.98
CA PRO A 114 11.46 -8.00 -6.31
C PRO A 114 10.99 -8.96 -7.41
N ASP A 115 11.91 -9.37 -8.29
CA ASP A 115 11.71 -10.37 -9.33
C ASP A 115 10.52 -10.08 -10.27
N THR A 116 10.33 -8.80 -10.64
CA THR A 116 9.23 -8.37 -11.52
C THR A 116 9.69 -7.62 -12.76
N GLY A 117 10.99 -7.52 -13.02
CA GLY A 117 11.51 -6.76 -14.15
C GLY A 117 11.39 -5.23 -14.01
N GLY A 118 11.19 -4.74 -12.78
CA GLY A 118 11.11 -3.31 -12.48
C GLY A 118 9.70 -2.78 -12.24
N HIS A 119 8.71 -3.64 -12.04
CA HIS A 119 7.35 -3.21 -11.69
C HIS A 119 7.31 -2.45 -10.37
N LEU A 120 6.54 -1.37 -10.35
CA LEU A 120 6.46 -0.44 -9.24
C LEU A 120 5.19 -0.65 -8.40
N HIS A 121 5.31 -0.33 -7.12
CA HIS A 121 4.18 0.02 -6.28
C HIS A 121 4.42 1.40 -5.69
N ASN A 122 3.39 2.22 -5.60
CA ASN A 122 3.49 3.65 -5.24
C ASN A 122 3.75 3.91 -3.75
N ASN A 123 3.72 2.88 -2.92
CA ASN A 123 3.95 3.00 -1.49
C ASN A 123 4.42 1.67 -0.89
N ALA A 124 5.39 1.71 0.03
CA ALA A 124 5.76 0.57 0.86
C ALA A 124 4.92 0.59 2.15
N PRO A 125 4.36 -0.55 2.60
CA PRO A 125 3.39 -0.58 3.70
C PRO A 125 4.05 -0.58 5.10
N GLY A 126 5.33 -0.41 5.20
CA GLY A 126 6.09 -0.46 6.45
C GLY A 126 7.56 -0.77 6.22
N ILE A 127 8.17 -1.49 7.15
CA ILE A 127 9.57 -1.94 7.06
C ILE A 127 9.61 -3.38 6.56
N ALA A 128 10.38 -3.63 5.50
CA ALA A 128 10.56 -4.99 4.99
C ALA A 128 11.29 -5.86 6.02
N VAL A 129 10.71 -7.02 6.34
CA VAL A 129 11.19 -7.89 7.45
C VAL A 129 12.51 -8.59 7.15
N ASP A 130 12.93 -8.63 5.89
CA ASP A 130 14.19 -9.20 5.42
C ASP A 130 15.35 -8.18 5.44
N LEU A 131 15.11 -6.94 5.88
CA LEU A 131 16.15 -5.92 6.03
C LEU A 131 16.70 -5.89 7.47
N PRO A 132 18.01 -5.65 7.65
CA PRO A 132 18.60 -5.47 8.99
C PRO A 132 17.89 -4.38 9.82
N LEU A 133 17.39 -3.34 9.18
CA LEU A 133 16.64 -2.25 9.80
C LEU A 133 15.44 -2.76 10.63
N TYR A 134 14.73 -3.79 10.17
CA TYR A 134 13.61 -4.36 10.92
C TYR A 134 14.05 -4.86 12.30
N GLU A 135 15.11 -5.66 12.36
CA GLU A 135 15.64 -6.18 13.62
C GLU A 135 16.16 -5.05 14.54
N TRP A 136 16.84 -4.05 13.97
CA TRP A 136 17.33 -2.90 14.73
C TRP A 136 16.16 -2.13 15.35
N MET A 137 15.08 -1.90 14.62
CA MET A 137 13.90 -1.21 15.12
C MET A 137 13.19 -2.02 16.22
N VAL A 138 13.05 -3.35 16.07
CA VAL A 138 12.50 -4.21 17.11
C VAL A 138 13.35 -4.11 18.41
N GLN A 139 14.68 -4.22 18.29
CA GLN A 139 15.59 -4.11 19.43
C GLN A 139 15.64 -2.68 20.01
N HIS A 140 15.25 -1.69 19.24
CA HIS A 140 15.14 -0.27 19.66
C HIS A 140 13.76 0.07 20.25
N GLY A 141 12.88 -0.91 20.41
CA GLY A 141 11.59 -0.77 21.09
C GLY A 141 10.38 -0.52 20.19
N TYR A 142 10.56 -0.61 18.87
CA TYR A 142 9.41 -0.66 17.98
C TYR A 142 8.70 -2.01 18.11
N ARG A 143 7.37 -1.96 18.11
CA ARG A 143 6.53 -3.16 18.14
C ARG A 143 5.96 -3.44 16.77
N ASP A 144 6.07 -4.69 16.33
CA ASP A 144 5.37 -5.22 15.15
C ASP A 144 3.86 -5.27 15.46
N MET A 145 3.08 -4.48 14.75
CA MET A 145 1.65 -4.37 14.94
C MET A 145 0.85 -5.23 13.97
N ALA A 146 1.37 -5.40 12.77
CA ALA A 146 0.80 -6.23 11.71
C ALA A 146 1.84 -6.49 10.63
N GLN A 147 1.70 -7.60 9.92
CA GLN A 147 2.51 -7.90 8.74
C GLN A 147 1.64 -7.89 7.50
N GLU A 148 2.17 -7.25 6.46
CA GLU A 148 1.54 -7.11 5.14
C GLU A 148 2.37 -7.82 4.08
N SER A 149 1.73 -8.71 3.33
CA SER A 149 2.35 -9.35 2.16
C SER A 149 2.15 -8.48 0.93
N ALA A 150 3.24 -8.07 0.30
CA ALA A 150 3.21 -7.51 -1.05
C ALA A 150 3.02 -8.65 -2.05
N MET A 151 1.96 -8.62 -2.80
CA MET A 151 1.61 -9.63 -3.79
C MET A 151 1.56 -9.03 -5.20
N HIS A 152 1.94 -9.82 -6.19
CA HIS A 152 2.08 -9.39 -7.59
C HIS A 152 1.56 -10.46 -8.56
N LEU A 153 0.95 -9.99 -9.66
CA LEU A 153 0.49 -10.79 -10.79
C LEU A 153 0.86 -10.10 -12.11
N GLU A 154 1.52 -10.81 -13.01
CA GLU A 154 1.59 -10.44 -14.43
C GLU A 154 0.24 -10.69 -15.09
N LEU A 155 -0.43 -9.66 -15.57
CA LEU A 155 -1.77 -9.82 -16.15
C LEU A 155 -1.78 -10.59 -17.48
N LYS A 156 -0.63 -10.66 -18.18
CA LYS A 156 -0.51 -11.55 -19.36
C LYS A 156 -0.75 -13.01 -19.00
N ASP A 157 -0.37 -13.43 -17.78
CA ASP A 157 -0.48 -14.80 -17.29
C ASP A 157 -1.84 -15.08 -16.62
N PHE A 158 -2.66 -14.04 -16.40
CA PHE A 158 -4.00 -14.20 -15.85
C PHE A 158 -4.95 -14.82 -16.89
N ALA A 159 -5.69 -15.83 -16.45
CA ALA A 159 -6.80 -16.41 -17.19
C ALA A 159 -8.00 -16.65 -16.28
N MET A 160 -9.20 -16.37 -16.80
CA MET A 160 -10.43 -16.76 -16.13
C MET A 160 -10.48 -18.27 -16.03
N GLN A 161 -10.85 -18.78 -14.86
CA GLN A 161 -10.91 -20.21 -14.59
C GLN A 161 -12.36 -20.70 -14.72
N ASP A 162 -12.58 -21.89 -15.28
CA ASP A 162 -13.93 -22.46 -15.52
C ASP A 162 -14.78 -22.50 -14.24
N TRP A 163 -14.16 -22.84 -13.09
CA TRP A 163 -14.86 -22.90 -11.82
C TRP A 163 -15.40 -21.53 -11.35
N VAL A 164 -14.86 -20.41 -11.86
CA VAL A 164 -15.37 -19.05 -11.54
C VAL A 164 -16.71 -18.83 -12.23
N GLU A 165 -16.92 -19.37 -13.44
CA GLU A 165 -18.21 -19.34 -14.15
C GLU A 165 -19.25 -20.19 -13.41
N ASP A 166 -18.84 -21.36 -12.90
CA ASP A 166 -19.70 -22.18 -12.05
C ASP A 166 -20.11 -21.44 -10.76
N GLN A 167 -19.17 -20.72 -10.16
CA GLN A 167 -19.44 -19.89 -8.98
C GLN A 167 -20.39 -18.73 -9.31
N ALA A 168 -20.23 -18.09 -10.46
CA ALA A 168 -21.14 -17.04 -10.93
C ALA A 168 -22.57 -17.59 -11.14
N SER A 169 -22.69 -18.78 -11.75
CA SER A 169 -23.98 -19.46 -11.93
C SER A 169 -24.65 -19.79 -10.61
N LYS A 170 -23.92 -20.27 -9.61
CA LYS A 170 -24.43 -20.51 -8.26
C LYS A 170 -24.92 -19.22 -7.58
N ALA A 171 -24.13 -18.14 -7.68
CA ALA A 171 -24.50 -16.84 -7.14
C ALA A 171 -25.78 -16.29 -7.83
N ALA A 172 -25.89 -16.44 -9.16
CA ALA A 172 -27.07 -16.06 -9.93
C ALA A 172 -28.34 -16.81 -9.50
N GLY A 173 -28.22 -18.13 -9.23
CA GLY A 173 -29.31 -18.93 -8.67
C GLY A 173 -29.80 -18.45 -7.31
N GLN A 174 -28.99 -17.67 -6.60
CA GLN A 174 -29.34 -17.02 -5.34
C GLN A 174 -29.75 -15.54 -5.53
N GLY A 175 -29.85 -15.05 -6.76
CA GLY A 175 -30.24 -13.69 -7.11
C GLY A 175 -29.10 -12.65 -6.98
N TYR A 176 -27.83 -13.09 -7.04
CA TYR A 176 -26.68 -12.19 -7.09
C TYR A 176 -26.12 -12.09 -8.51
N THR A 177 -25.62 -10.90 -8.86
CA THR A 177 -24.83 -10.68 -10.09
C THR A 177 -23.56 -9.87 -9.77
N VAL A 178 -22.54 -10.00 -10.62
CA VAL A 178 -21.33 -9.16 -10.55
C VAL A 178 -21.13 -8.53 -11.92
N GLU A 179 -21.22 -7.20 -11.99
CA GLU A 179 -21.20 -6.47 -13.24
C GLU A 179 -20.63 -5.04 -13.09
N TRP A 180 -20.51 -4.32 -14.21
CA TRP A 180 -20.13 -2.91 -14.17
C TRP A 180 -21.19 -2.06 -13.50
N TYR A 181 -20.74 -1.13 -12.65
CA TYR A 181 -21.64 -0.20 -11.98
C TYR A 181 -22.31 0.76 -12.97
N ASP A 182 -23.61 0.87 -12.91
CA ASP A 182 -24.41 1.89 -13.59
C ASP A 182 -25.27 2.63 -12.57
N LYS A 183 -24.90 3.89 -12.28
CA LYS A 183 -25.61 4.74 -11.30
C LYS A 183 -27.08 5.02 -11.62
N ARG A 184 -27.50 4.81 -12.89
CA ARG A 184 -28.90 4.98 -13.30
C ARG A 184 -29.79 3.80 -12.88
N VAL A 185 -29.19 2.65 -12.65
CA VAL A 185 -29.88 1.38 -12.39
C VAL A 185 -29.59 0.86 -10.99
N HIS A 186 -28.33 0.92 -10.55
CA HIS A 186 -27.84 0.35 -9.30
C HIS A 186 -27.97 1.35 -8.16
N LYS A 187 -28.20 0.85 -6.94
CA LYS A 187 -28.47 1.66 -5.75
C LYS A 187 -27.55 1.29 -4.60
N GLY A 188 -27.23 2.26 -3.76
CA GLY A 188 -26.59 2.03 -2.47
C GLY A 188 -25.08 1.88 -2.48
N LEU A 189 -24.35 2.22 -3.56
CA LEU A 189 -22.89 2.15 -3.57
C LEU A 189 -22.26 2.97 -2.44
N VAL A 190 -22.62 4.23 -2.30
CA VAL A 190 -22.10 5.12 -1.25
C VAL A 190 -22.36 4.53 0.14
N SER A 191 -23.60 4.16 0.43
CA SER A 191 -23.98 3.55 1.71
C SER A 191 -23.21 2.25 2.00
N MET A 192 -22.98 1.43 0.95
CA MET A 192 -22.19 0.21 1.06
C MET A 192 -20.73 0.52 1.41
N VAL A 193 -20.12 1.47 0.72
CA VAL A 193 -18.73 1.90 0.97
C VAL A 193 -18.59 2.45 2.39
N ASP A 194 -19.48 3.34 2.81
CA ASP A 194 -19.49 3.95 4.15
C ASP A 194 -19.64 2.91 5.26
N SER A 195 -20.45 1.88 5.02
CA SER A 195 -20.64 0.79 6.00
C SER A 195 -19.37 -0.01 6.29
N MET A 196 -18.35 0.08 5.42
CA MET A 196 -17.05 -0.57 5.63
C MET A 196 -16.18 0.15 6.67
N GLY A 197 -16.50 1.39 7.03
CA GLY A 197 -15.75 2.17 8.01
C GLY A 197 -14.34 2.56 7.56
N ASN A 198 -14.06 2.55 6.27
CA ASN A 198 -12.77 2.96 5.69
C ASN A 198 -12.88 4.37 5.12
N ALA A 199 -12.33 5.36 5.83
CA ALA A 199 -12.40 6.76 5.44
C ALA A 199 -11.76 7.05 4.07
N GLY A 200 -10.70 6.31 3.69
CA GLY A 200 -10.08 6.43 2.36
C GLY A 200 -11.05 6.00 1.26
N TRP A 201 -11.73 4.89 1.45
CA TRP A 201 -12.73 4.42 0.48
C TRP A 201 -13.94 5.35 0.39
N SER A 202 -14.43 5.85 1.51
CA SER A 202 -15.54 6.83 1.53
C SER A 202 -15.20 8.14 0.83
N ALA A 203 -13.94 8.55 0.84
CA ALA A 203 -13.47 9.73 0.13
C ALA A 203 -13.26 9.49 -1.38
N GLU A 204 -12.69 8.34 -1.75
CA GLU A 204 -12.25 8.09 -3.13
C GLU A 204 -13.33 7.46 -4.02
N ILE A 205 -14.02 6.41 -3.53
CA ILE A 205 -14.84 5.55 -4.39
C ILE A 205 -16.08 6.25 -4.94
N PRO A 206 -16.83 7.07 -4.17
CA PRO A 206 -17.98 7.78 -4.71
C PRO A 206 -17.62 8.71 -5.87
N ASP A 207 -16.54 9.47 -5.75
CA ASP A 207 -16.07 10.40 -6.79
C ASP A 207 -15.54 9.63 -8.01
N ALA A 208 -14.80 8.57 -7.79
CA ALA A 208 -14.31 7.70 -8.87
C ALA A 208 -15.48 7.06 -9.64
N ALA A 209 -16.52 6.60 -8.97
CA ALA A 209 -17.69 5.98 -9.60
C ALA A 209 -18.50 6.93 -10.50
N GLU A 210 -18.31 8.24 -10.40
CA GLU A 210 -18.93 9.22 -11.28
C GLU A 210 -18.28 9.27 -12.68
N SER A 211 -17.00 8.95 -12.78
CA SER A 211 -16.18 9.15 -13.98
C SER A 211 -15.38 7.94 -14.43
N ILE A 212 -15.16 6.96 -13.57
CA ILE A 212 -14.31 5.79 -13.82
C ILE A 212 -15.13 4.52 -13.60
N ASN A 213 -14.82 3.47 -14.36
CA ASN A 213 -15.51 2.19 -14.26
C ASN A 213 -15.26 1.50 -12.90
N MET A 214 -16.35 1.12 -12.25
CA MET A 214 -16.38 0.31 -11.02
C MET A 214 -17.05 -1.03 -11.30
N ILE A 215 -16.68 -2.07 -10.57
CA ILE A 215 -17.34 -3.37 -10.60
C ILE A 215 -18.08 -3.56 -9.28
N VAL A 216 -19.34 -4.01 -9.35
CA VAL A 216 -20.18 -4.21 -8.17
C VAL A 216 -20.77 -5.61 -8.13
N ALA A 217 -20.95 -6.12 -6.92
CA ALA A 217 -21.82 -7.25 -6.64
C ALA A 217 -23.20 -6.73 -6.23
N LEU A 218 -24.24 -7.29 -6.80
CA LEU A 218 -25.63 -6.86 -6.65
C LEU A 218 -26.48 -7.97 -6.04
N LYS A 219 -27.47 -7.58 -5.23
CA LYS A 219 -28.63 -8.38 -4.90
C LYS A 219 -29.87 -7.68 -5.51
N GLY A 220 -30.32 -8.19 -6.63
CA GLY A 220 -31.30 -7.43 -7.46
C GLY A 220 -30.66 -6.16 -8.04
N LYS A 221 -31.02 -4.98 -7.52
CA LYS A 221 -30.43 -3.69 -7.92
C LYS A 221 -29.58 -3.04 -6.83
N ASP A 222 -29.52 -3.65 -5.67
CA ASP A 222 -28.82 -3.09 -4.52
C ASP A 222 -27.37 -3.54 -4.52
N VAL A 223 -26.42 -2.60 -4.38
CA VAL A 223 -24.99 -2.87 -4.29
C VAL A 223 -24.70 -3.50 -2.93
N VAL A 224 -24.16 -4.71 -2.95
CA VAL A 224 -23.79 -5.49 -1.76
C VAL A 224 -22.29 -5.79 -1.70
N GLY A 225 -21.54 -5.34 -2.69
CA GLY A 225 -20.08 -5.41 -2.74
C GLY A 225 -19.54 -4.60 -3.91
N PHE A 226 -18.26 -4.25 -3.86
CA PHE A 226 -17.60 -3.46 -4.89
C PHE A 226 -16.12 -3.83 -5.04
N THR A 227 -15.55 -3.46 -6.18
CA THR A 227 -14.10 -3.35 -6.43
C THR A 227 -13.82 -2.34 -7.53
N GLY A 228 -12.62 -1.80 -7.54
CA GLY A 228 -12.18 -0.76 -8.47
C GLY A 228 -11.75 0.51 -7.72
N PRO A 229 -11.66 1.67 -8.39
CA PRO A 229 -11.91 1.89 -9.83
C PRO A 229 -10.92 1.11 -10.72
N VAL A 230 -11.27 0.89 -12.00
CA VAL A 230 -10.49 0.09 -12.96
C VAL A 230 -9.81 1.02 -13.95
N TYR A 231 -8.50 1.14 -13.86
CA TYR A 231 -7.66 1.85 -14.84
C TYR A 231 -6.18 1.52 -14.69
N PRO A 232 -5.39 1.50 -15.80
CA PRO A 232 -3.95 1.38 -15.70
C PRO A 232 -3.31 2.71 -15.27
N GLU A 233 -2.38 2.66 -14.29
CA GLU A 233 -1.50 3.78 -13.96
C GLU A 233 -0.41 3.98 -15.04
N GLU A 234 0.29 5.11 -15.02
CA GLU A 234 1.42 5.39 -15.93
C GLU A 234 2.54 4.33 -15.84
N SER A 235 2.70 3.70 -14.69
CA SER A 235 3.64 2.57 -14.49
C SER A 235 3.21 1.28 -15.21
N GLY A 236 2.01 1.23 -15.76
CA GLY A 236 1.39 0.04 -16.30
C GLY A 236 0.71 -0.86 -15.25
N ARG A 237 0.67 -0.43 -13.98
CA ARG A 237 -0.04 -1.13 -12.91
C ARG A 237 -1.55 -0.94 -13.04
N GLY A 238 -2.32 -2.04 -12.98
CA GLY A 238 -3.77 -1.96 -12.79
C GLY A 238 -4.09 -1.47 -11.39
N TYR A 239 -4.83 -0.36 -11.30
CA TYR A 239 -5.18 0.29 -10.03
C TYR A 239 -6.55 -0.16 -9.54
N PHE A 240 -6.65 -0.37 -8.23
CA PHE A 240 -7.93 -0.43 -7.53
C PHE A 240 -7.75 0.08 -6.10
N ALA A 241 -8.74 0.82 -5.60
CA ALA A 241 -8.71 1.35 -4.24
C ALA A 241 -9.02 0.27 -3.19
N GLY A 242 -9.84 -0.72 -3.57
CA GLY A 242 -10.20 -1.78 -2.65
C GLY A 242 -11.21 -2.77 -3.21
N ILE A 243 -11.51 -3.77 -2.37
CA ILE A 243 -12.54 -4.79 -2.62
C ILE A 243 -13.24 -5.12 -1.31
N ALA A 244 -14.57 -5.12 -1.31
CA ALA A 244 -15.36 -5.50 -0.14
C ALA A 244 -16.71 -6.10 -0.54
N VAL A 245 -17.25 -6.91 0.36
CA VAL A 245 -18.62 -7.44 0.32
C VAL A 245 -19.25 -7.17 1.68
N ALA A 246 -20.49 -6.71 1.72
CA ALA A 246 -21.23 -6.48 2.94
C ALA A 246 -21.37 -7.79 3.74
N ARG A 247 -21.21 -7.68 5.06
CA ARG A 247 -21.10 -8.84 5.97
C ARG A 247 -22.25 -9.84 5.83
N GLU A 248 -23.45 -9.35 5.66
CA GLU A 248 -24.67 -10.17 5.47
C GLU A 248 -24.71 -10.92 4.13
N HIS A 249 -23.86 -10.55 3.18
CA HIS A 249 -23.74 -11.16 1.86
C HIS A 249 -22.41 -11.92 1.65
N GLU A 250 -21.60 -12.05 2.70
CA GLU A 250 -20.38 -12.86 2.67
C GLU A 250 -20.68 -14.36 2.46
N LYS A 251 -19.64 -15.12 2.18
CA LYS A 251 -19.67 -16.58 1.98
C LYS A 251 -20.53 -17.04 0.80
N GLN A 252 -20.91 -16.13 -0.08
CA GLN A 252 -21.59 -16.43 -1.35
C GLN A 252 -20.62 -16.51 -2.54
N GLY A 253 -19.31 -16.37 -2.29
CA GLY A 253 -18.28 -16.33 -3.32
C GLY A 253 -18.16 -14.99 -4.06
N LEU A 254 -18.89 -13.95 -3.63
CA LEU A 254 -18.92 -12.64 -4.31
C LEU A 254 -17.55 -11.96 -4.33
N GLY A 255 -16.77 -12.05 -3.25
CA GLY A 255 -15.41 -11.50 -3.22
C GLY A 255 -14.49 -12.12 -4.27
N THR A 256 -14.62 -13.42 -4.49
CA THR A 256 -13.89 -14.11 -5.56
C THR A 256 -14.32 -13.63 -6.94
N LEU A 257 -15.62 -13.55 -7.19
CA LEU A 257 -16.18 -13.08 -8.48
C LEU A 257 -15.77 -11.65 -8.77
N LEU A 258 -15.85 -10.75 -7.79
CA LEU A 258 -15.39 -9.36 -7.90
C LEU A 258 -13.90 -9.31 -8.27
N PHE A 259 -13.05 -10.08 -7.57
CA PHE A 259 -11.61 -10.05 -7.78
C PHE A 259 -11.20 -10.61 -9.15
N TYR A 260 -11.77 -11.73 -9.58
CA TYR A 260 -11.47 -12.28 -10.89
C TYR A 260 -11.95 -11.37 -12.02
N LYS A 261 -13.13 -10.75 -11.86
CA LYS A 261 -13.63 -9.76 -12.81
C LYS A 261 -12.77 -8.50 -12.84
N LEU A 262 -12.23 -8.07 -11.69
CA LEU A 262 -11.26 -6.98 -11.61
C LEU A 262 -9.98 -7.31 -12.41
N CYS A 263 -9.37 -8.47 -12.18
CA CYS A 263 -8.16 -8.86 -12.90
C CYS A 263 -8.39 -8.92 -14.43
N GLN A 264 -9.54 -9.44 -14.84
CA GLN A 264 -9.91 -9.47 -16.26
C GLN A 264 -10.09 -8.05 -16.83
N ALA A 265 -10.78 -7.20 -16.09
CA ALA A 265 -11.06 -5.82 -16.50
C ALA A 265 -9.79 -4.97 -16.61
N GLU A 266 -8.87 -5.11 -15.65
CA GLU A 266 -7.56 -4.43 -15.68
C GLU A 266 -6.71 -4.91 -16.88
N LYS A 267 -6.72 -6.21 -17.16
CA LYS A 267 -6.06 -6.78 -18.34
C LYS A 267 -6.65 -6.20 -19.64
N GLU A 268 -7.97 -6.13 -19.76
CA GLU A 268 -8.69 -5.57 -20.91
C GLU A 268 -8.47 -4.06 -21.05
N ALA A 269 -8.29 -3.34 -19.93
CA ALA A 269 -7.95 -1.92 -19.91
C ALA A 269 -6.49 -1.64 -20.33
N GLY A 270 -5.67 -2.69 -20.51
CA GLY A 270 -4.28 -2.57 -20.96
C GLY A 270 -3.25 -2.51 -19.85
N ALA A 271 -3.63 -2.79 -18.59
CA ALA A 271 -2.66 -2.92 -17.52
C ALA A 271 -1.74 -4.13 -17.75
N GLY A 272 -0.45 -3.97 -17.46
CA GLY A 272 0.54 -5.03 -17.62
C GLY A 272 0.61 -5.97 -16.41
N TYR A 273 0.37 -5.41 -15.23
CA TYR A 273 0.44 -6.15 -13.96
C TYR A 273 -0.49 -5.56 -12.90
N MET A 274 -0.75 -6.34 -11.86
CA MET A 274 -1.38 -5.86 -10.63
C MET A 274 -0.48 -6.14 -9.42
N SER A 275 -0.54 -5.25 -8.46
CA SER A 275 0.10 -5.43 -7.16
C SER A 275 -0.83 -4.96 -6.04
N LEU A 276 -0.78 -5.66 -4.91
CA LEU A 276 -1.60 -5.36 -3.73
C LEU A 276 -0.84 -5.70 -2.46
N PHE A 277 -1.31 -5.14 -1.36
CA PHE A 277 -0.92 -5.56 -0.02
C PHE A 277 -2.09 -6.25 0.69
N THR A 278 -1.75 -7.24 1.50
CA THR A 278 -2.75 -7.95 2.30
C THR A 278 -2.14 -8.42 3.61
N GLY A 279 -2.87 -8.26 4.70
CA GLY A 279 -2.45 -8.77 6.00
C GLY A 279 -2.19 -10.27 5.97
N SER A 280 -1.15 -10.72 6.65
CA SER A 280 -0.72 -12.13 6.67
C SER A 280 -1.83 -13.09 7.14
N GLY A 281 -2.76 -12.62 7.99
CA GLY A 281 -3.93 -13.35 8.47
C GLY A 281 -5.20 -13.18 7.63
N ASN A 282 -5.17 -12.44 6.52
CA ASN A 282 -6.36 -12.16 5.72
C ASN A 282 -6.78 -13.38 4.87
N HIS A 283 -8.01 -13.84 5.03
CA HIS A 283 -8.57 -14.95 4.26
C HIS A 283 -8.63 -14.67 2.75
N ALA A 284 -8.70 -13.40 2.34
CA ALA A 284 -8.68 -12.98 0.94
C ALA A 284 -7.36 -13.35 0.23
N ARG A 285 -6.26 -13.55 0.98
CA ARG A 285 -4.96 -14.00 0.45
C ARG A 285 -5.09 -15.24 -0.43
N LYS A 286 -5.96 -16.19 -0.04
CA LYS A 286 -6.21 -17.40 -0.83
C LYS A 286 -6.88 -17.07 -2.18
N ILE A 287 -7.74 -16.07 -2.24
CA ILE A 287 -8.36 -15.61 -3.50
C ILE A 287 -7.26 -15.09 -4.43
N TYR A 288 -6.36 -14.27 -3.92
CA TYR A 288 -5.25 -13.70 -4.68
C TYR A 288 -4.30 -14.78 -5.22
N GLN A 289 -3.89 -15.72 -4.35
CA GLN A 289 -3.05 -16.85 -4.75
C GLN A 289 -3.72 -17.71 -5.83
N ASN A 290 -5.01 -18.01 -5.70
CA ASN A 290 -5.76 -18.76 -6.70
C ASN A 290 -5.88 -18.03 -8.04
N ALA A 291 -5.88 -16.69 -8.03
CA ALA A 291 -5.86 -15.86 -9.23
C ALA A 291 -4.46 -15.74 -9.87
N GLY A 292 -3.43 -16.34 -9.24
CA GLY A 292 -2.05 -16.35 -9.75
C GLY A 292 -1.10 -15.35 -9.11
N PHE A 293 -1.55 -14.59 -8.09
CA PHE A 293 -0.66 -13.69 -7.38
C PHE A 293 0.39 -14.46 -6.58
N THR A 294 1.62 -13.99 -6.66
CA THR A 294 2.76 -14.47 -5.87
C THR A 294 3.18 -13.45 -4.84
N GLU A 295 3.54 -13.91 -3.64
CA GLU A 295 4.14 -13.05 -2.62
C GLU A 295 5.55 -12.65 -3.04
N LYS A 296 5.87 -11.36 -2.94
CA LYS A 296 7.16 -10.80 -3.32
C LYS A 296 7.98 -10.36 -2.11
N ARG A 297 7.35 -9.79 -1.09
CA ARG A 297 8.00 -9.32 0.12
C ARG A 297 7.00 -9.18 1.25
N ILE A 298 7.47 -9.36 2.48
CA ILE A 298 6.68 -9.12 3.69
C ILE A 298 7.18 -7.85 4.37
N PHE A 299 6.24 -7.01 4.80
CA PHE A 299 6.50 -5.79 5.53
C PHE A 299 5.87 -5.84 6.91
N SER A 300 6.49 -5.19 7.87
CA SER A 300 5.95 -4.97 9.20
C SER A 300 5.46 -3.52 9.35
N VAL A 301 4.24 -3.37 9.81
CA VAL A 301 3.71 -2.10 10.33
C VAL A 301 4.17 -1.97 11.76
N MET A 302 4.99 -0.97 12.06
CA MET A 302 5.64 -0.84 13.37
C MET A 302 5.26 0.46 14.06
N VAL A 303 5.19 0.42 15.40
CA VAL A 303 4.93 1.60 16.24
C VAL A 303 5.84 1.56 17.47
N LYS A 304 6.40 2.73 17.81
CA LYS A 304 7.11 2.96 19.08
C LYS A 304 6.44 4.11 19.85
N VAL A 305 6.22 3.94 21.14
CA VAL A 305 5.84 5.00 22.08
C VAL A 305 7.10 5.77 22.46
N LEU A 306 7.06 7.11 22.37
CA LEU A 306 8.18 8.01 22.62
C LEU A 306 8.32 8.41 24.10
#